data_91fa692233fa2c57610400c4991704d2
#
_entry.id   91fa692233fa2c57610400c4991704d2
#
_cell.length_a   1.000
_cell.length_b   1.000
_cell.length_c   1.000
_cell.angle_alpha   90.00
_cell.angle_beta   90.00
_cell.angle_gamma   90.00
#
_symmetry.space_group_name_H-M   'P 1'
#
loop_
_entity.id
_entity.type
_entity.pdbx_description
1 polymer ?
#
loop_
_entity_poly.entity_id
_entity_poly.type
_entity_poly.pdbx_seq_one_letter_code
_entity_poly.pdbx_strand_id
1 'polypeptide(L)'
;MTDSTTRLRGENLTLGYGKKIVARDLSVAIPDGHFTAIIGPNGCGKSTLLRTLSRLMTPVEGSVLLDGEQIQRFASKEVARRIGLLAQNATTPGDITVQELVSRGRYPHQPLFTRWRKEDDEAVNRAMQATGITDLARQSVDTLSGGQRQRAWIAMVLAQETSIMLLDEPTTWLDISHQIDLLELLSELNRAQGYTLAAVLHDLNQACRYATHLIALRDGEIVAQGAPKEIVTPELIARIYGLRCMIIDDPVAGTPLVVPLGRR
;
A
#
# COMPACT_ATOMS: atom_id res chain seq x y z
N MET A 1 -12.19 19.26 -3.86
CA MET A 1 -11.04 20.17 -3.65
C MET A 1 -9.97 19.32 -2.97
N THR A 2 -8.87 19.01 -3.66
CA THR A 2 -7.74 18.29 -3.06
C THR A 2 -7.05 19.26 -2.09
N ASP A 3 -6.99 18.88 -0.83
CA ASP A 3 -6.34 19.66 0.21
C ASP A 3 -4.87 19.89 -0.20
N SER A 4 -4.43 21.15 -0.27
CA SER A 4 -3.09 21.54 -0.71
C SER A 4 -1.98 21.06 0.24
N THR A 5 -2.35 20.46 1.35
CA THR A 5 -1.44 19.98 2.42
C THR A 5 -1.02 18.52 2.28
N THR A 6 -1.69 17.71 1.42
CA THR A 6 -1.37 16.29 1.27
C THR A 6 0.02 16.09 0.66
N ARG A 7 0.87 15.30 1.34
CA ARG A 7 2.28 15.09 0.98
C ARG A 7 2.47 14.32 -0.34
N LEU A 8 1.63 13.31 -0.61
CA LEU A 8 1.73 12.50 -1.83
C LEU A 8 0.45 12.65 -2.66
N ARG A 9 0.56 13.20 -3.86
CA ARG A 9 -0.57 13.35 -4.78
C ARG A 9 -0.16 13.23 -6.24
N GLY A 10 -1.08 12.80 -7.07
CA GLY A 10 -0.99 12.81 -8.53
C GLY A 10 -1.91 13.86 -9.11
N GLU A 11 -1.45 14.62 -10.11
CA GLU A 11 -2.20 15.68 -10.78
C GLU A 11 -2.27 15.39 -12.27
N ASN A 12 -3.51 15.29 -12.80
CA ASN A 12 -3.85 15.10 -14.22
C ASN A 12 -3.05 13.94 -14.86
N LEU A 13 -2.94 12.82 -14.13
CA LEU A 13 -2.12 11.69 -14.55
C LEU A 13 -2.75 10.96 -15.73
N THR A 14 -1.98 10.80 -16.80
CA THR A 14 -2.24 9.80 -17.84
C THR A 14 -1.32 8.61 -17.58
N LEU A 15 -1.91 7.44 -17.29
CA LEU A 15 -1.21 6.21 -16.93
C LEU A 15 -1.27 5.21 -18.07
N GLY A 16 -0.16 4.53 -18.38
CA GLY A 16 -0.14 3.55 -19.45
C GLY A 16 1.17 2.81 -19.58
N TYR A 17 1.17 1.75 -20.40
CA TYR A 17 2.35 0.94 -20.76
C TYR A 17 2.58 1.04 -22.27
N GLY A 18 3.60 1.78 -22.67
CA GLY A 18 3.87 2.05 -24.09
C GLY A 18 2.66 2.75 -24.75
N LYS A 19 2.03 2.10 -25.71
CA LYS A 19 0.85 2.65 -26.42
C LYS A 19 -0.50 2.41 -25.72
N LYS A 20 -0.54 1.53 -24.71
CA LYS A 20 -1.77 1.17 -24.00
C LYS A 20 -2.00 2.14 -22.82
N ILE A 21 -2.96 3.02 -22.97
CA ILE A 21 -3.41 3.90 -21.87
C ILE A 21 -4.37 3.13 -20.98
N VAL A 22 -4.17 3.25 -19.65
CA VAL A 22 -4.96 2.60 -18.60
C VAL A 22 -5.88 3.60 -17.90
N ALA A 23 -5.42 4.84 -17.72
CA ALA A 23 -6.19 5.93 -17.13
C ALA A 23 -5.79 7.26 -17.76
N ARG A 24 -6.74 8.20 -17.83
CA ARG A 24 -6.52 9.58 -18.32
C ARG A 24 -7.02 10.58 -17.30
N ASP A 25 -6.32 11.71 -17.22
CA ASP A 25 -6.71 12.86 -16.40
C ASP A 25 -7.07 12.49 -14.94
N LEU A 26 -6.32 11.54 -14.37
CA LEU A 26 -6.57 11.04 -13.04
C LEU A 26 -5.85 11.90 -12.00
N SER A 27 -6.61 12.56 -11.13
CA SER A 27 -6.07 13.32 -10.00
C SER A 27 -6.42 12.64 -8.69
N VAL A 28 -5.41 12.40 -7.83
CA VAL A 28 -5.55 11.64 -6.59
C VAL A 28 -4.66 12.22 -5.51
N ALA A 29 -5.14 12.21 -4.28
CA ALA A 29 -4.35 12.54 -3.09
C ALA A 29 -4.41 11.37 -2.10
N ILE A 30 -3.27 11.05 -1.47
CA ILE A 30 -3.20 10.08 -0.37
C ILE A 30 -3.24 10.88 0.93
N PRO A 31 -4.34 10.87 1.69
CA PRO A 31 -4.47 11.66 2.92
C PRO A 31 -3.42 11.26 3.95
N ASP A 32 -2.73 12.24 4.51
CA ASP A 32 -1.70 12.01 5.52
C ASP A 32 -2.28 11.40 6.79
N GLY A 33 -1.58 10.43 7.37
CA GLY A 33 -2.00 9.73 8.59
C GLY A 33 -3.19 8.80 8.40
N HIS A 34 -3.66 8.57 7.18
CA HIS A 34 -4.74 7.63 6.87
C HIS A 34 -4.23 6.28 6.38
N PHE A 35 -5.00 5.24 6.66
CA PHE A 35 -4.89 3.98 5.94
C PHE A 35 -5.86 4.05 4.74
N THR A 36 -5.32 4.31 3.57
CA THR A 36 -6.08 4.39 2.31
C THR A 36 -6.11 3.03 1.63
N ALA A 37 -7.30 2.46 1.36
CA ALA A 37 -7.43 1.30 0.49
C ALA A 37 -7.85 1.72 -0.93
N ILE A 38 -7.10 1.25 -1.92
CA ILE A 38 -7.41 1.43 -3.34
C ILE A 38 -8.17 0.19 -3.81
N ILE A 39 -9.44 0.36 -4.17
CA ILE A 39 -10.36 -0.71 -4.57
C ILE A 39 -10.84 -0.54 -6.01
N GLY A 40 -11.34 -1.62 -6.60
CA GLY A 40 -11.88 -1.63 -7.96
C GLY A 40 -11.64 -2.96 -8.68
N PRO A 41 -12.26 -3.19 -9.84
CA PRO A 41 -12.11 -4.43 -10.59
C PRO A 41 -10.68 -4.65 -11.11
N ASN A 42 -10.38 -5.88 -11.50
CA ASN A 42 -9.08 -6.20 -12.08
C ASN A 42 -8.88 -5.42 -13.40
N GLY A 43 -7.66 -4.91 -13.57
CA GLY A 43 -7.29 -4.15 -14.79
C GLY A 43 -7.73 -2.69 -14.81
N CYS A 44 -8.40 -2.15 -13.77
CA CYS A 44 -8.86 -0.76 -13.75
C CYS A 44 -7.74 0.27 -13.46
N GLY A 45 -6.49 -0.17 -13.22
CA GLY A 45 -5.35 0.74 -13.06
C GLY A 45 -4.79 0.89 -11.65
N LYS A 46 -5.27 0.15 -10.62
CA LYS A 46 -4.83 0.28 -9.21
C LYS A 46 -3.32 0.18 -9.02
N SER A 47 -2.73 -0.95 -9.46
CA SER A 47 -1.28 -1.17 -9.35
C SER A 47 -0.48 -0.21 -10.21
N THR A 48 -1.02 0.20 -11.37
CA THR A 48 -0.39 1.21 -12.23
C THR A 48 -0.33 2.56 -11.53
N LEU A 49 -1.43 2.98 -10.88
CA LEU A 49 -1.48 4.19 -10.08
C LEU A 49 -0.45 4.13 -8.94
N LEU A 50 -0.45 3.04 -8.17
CA LEU A 50 0.45 2.88 -7.02
C LEU A 50 1.92 2.89 -7.44
N ARG A 51 2.28 2.21 -8.56
CA ARG A 51 3.62 2.25 -9.15
C ARG A 51 4.02 3.64 -9.65
N THR A 52 3.06 4.42 -10.14
CA THR A 52 3.32 5.80 -10.56
C THR A 52 3.55 6.70 -9.35
N LEU A 53 2.72 6.60 -8.30
CA LEU A 53 2.89 7.34 -7.06
C LEU A 53 4.23 7.01 -6.36
N SER A 54 4.72 5.78 -6.47
CA SER A 54 6.02 5.36 -5.92
C SER A 54 7.23 5.70 -6.79
N ARG A 55 7.02 6.35 -7.95
CA ARG A 55 8.07 6.63 -8.95
C ARG A 55 8.69 5.38 -9.60
N LEU A 56 8.10 4.19 -9.44
CA LEU A 56 8.49 3.02 -10.22
C LEU A 56 8.07 3.13 -11.69
N MET A 57 7.09 3.98 -11.97
CA MET A 57 6.58 4.23 -13.30
C MET A 57 6.45 5.73 -13.52
N THR A 58 6.88 6.21 -14.67
CA THR A 58 6.68 7.62 -15.08
C THR A 58 5.30 7.73 -15.74
N PRO A 59 4.45 8.69 -15.35
CA PRO A 59 3.20 8.94 -16.05
C PRO A 59 3.48 9.41 -17.48
N VAL A 60 2.55 9.13 -18.41
CA VAL A 60 2.62 9.62 -19.80
C VAL A 60 2.41 11.12 -19.84
N GLU A 61 1.45 11.62 -19.03
CA GLU A 61 1.15 13.04 -18.83
C GLU A 61 0.83 13.29 -17.36
N GLY A 62 0.89 14.53 -16.92
CA GLY A 62 0.67 14.92 -15.54
C GLY A 62 1.91 14.78 -14.67
N SER A 63 1.75 14.93 -13.38
CA SER A 63 2.87 14.88 -12.43
C SER A 63 2.48 14.25 -11.09
N VAL A 64 3.43 13.58 -10.45
CA VAL A 64 3.34 13.16 -9.04
C VAL A 64 4.08 14.18 -8.20
N LEU A 65 3.42 14.68 -7.17
CA LEU A 65 4.00 15.60 -6.20
C LEU A 65 4.23 14.87 -4.87
N LEU A 66 5.42 15.07 -4.33
CA LEU A 66 5.84 14.62 -3.01
C LEU A 66 6.31 15.85 -2.22
N ASP A 67 5.68 16.10 -1.07
CA ASP A 67 5.95 17.29 -0.25
C ASP A 67 5.86 18.61 -1.06
N GLY A 68 4.94 18.69 -2.02
CA GLY A 68 4.69 19.86 -2.86
C GLY A 68 5.59 19.99 -4.10
N GLU A 69 6.60 19.15 -4.27
CA GLU A 69 7.50 19.17 -5.43
C GLU A 69 7.32 17.93 -6.31
N GLN A 70 7.61 18.06 -7.60
CA GLN A 70 7.57 16.91 -8.52
C GLN A 70 8.53 15.83 -8.07
N ILE A 71 8.02 14.59 -7.90
CA ILE A 71 8.79 13.45 -7.37
C ILE A 71 10.05 13.14 -8.21
N GLN A 72 10.06 13.50 -9.49
CA GLN A 72 11.20 13.31 -10.40
C GLN A 72 12.39 14.20 -10.06
N ARG A 73 12.18 15.32 -9.35
CA ARG A 73 13.25 16.24 -8.94
C ARG A 73 14.10 15.72 -7.80
N PHE A 74 13.56 14.79 -7.01
CA PHE A 74 14.29 14.19 -5.90
C PHE A 74 15.28 13.13 -6.38
N ALA A 75 16.42 12.97 -5.69
CA ALA A 75 17.28 11.82 -5.89
C ALA A 75 16.57 10.52 -5.47
N SER A 76 16.92 9.37 -6.09
CA SER A 76 16.23 8.10 -5.80
C SER A 76 16.29 7.69 -4.32
N LYS A 77 17.45 7.88 -3.65
CA LYS A 77 17.59 7.63 -2.21
C LYS A 77 16.73 8.56 -1.36
N GLU A 78 16.50 9.78 -1.82
CA GLU A 78 15.67 10.75 -1.11
C GLU A 78 14.19 10.37 -1.16
N VAL A 79 13.68 9.95 -2.32
CA VAL A 79 12.34 9.36 -2.43
C VAL A 79 12.22 8.13 -1.54
N ALA A 80 13.22 7.24 -1.58
CA ALA A 80 13.23 6.03 -0.77
C ALA A 80 13.32 6.28 0.75
N ARG A 81 13.73 7.46 1.20
CA ARG A 81 13.64 7.87 2.63
C ARG A 81 12.27 8.43 3.02
N ARG A 82 11.40 8.70 2.07
CA ARG A 82 10.06 9.28 2.30
C ARG A 82 8.95 8.29 2.01
N ILE A 83 9.15 7.42 1.01
CA ILE A 83 8.17 6.43 0.54
C ILE A 83 8.78 5.03 0.63
N GLY A 84 8.17 4.16 1.44
CA GLY A 84 8.40 2.73 1.43
C GLY A 84 7.45 2.06 0.44
N LEU A 85 7.93 1.07 -0.30
CA LEU A 85 7.12 0.35 -1.27
C LEU A 85 7.25 -1.16 -1.10
N LEU A 86 6.10 -1.84 -0.98
CA LEU A 86 5.97 -3.27 -1.16
C LEU A 86 5.35 -3.56 -2.53
N ALA A 87 6.14 -4.11 -3.44
CA ALA A 87 5.66 -4.51 -4.77
C ALA A 87 4.97 -5.87 -4.73
N GLN A 88 3.97 -6.10 -5.59
CA GLN A 88 3.18 -7.34 -5.69
C GLN A 88 4.04 -8.60 -5.86
N ASN A 89 5.09 -8.54 -6.67
CA ASN A 89 6.00 -9.65 -6.97
C ASN A 89 7.39 -9.33 -6.41
N ALA A 90 7.50 -9.25 -5.08
CA ALA A 90 8.79 -9.12 -4.45
C ALA A 90 9.52 -10.47 -4.50
N THR A 91 10.59 -10.55 -5.31
CA THR A 91 11.45 -11.73 -5.40
C THR A 91 12.66 -11.57 -4.50
N THR A 92 12.95 -12.59 -3.70
CA THR A 92 14.21 -12.65 -2.95
C THR A 92 15.33 -13.09 -3.86
N PRO A 93 16.48 -12.42 -3.85
CA PRO A 93 17.71 -13.00 -4.41
C PRO A 93 18.10 -14.16 -3.51
N GLY A 94 18.32 -15.34 -4.09
CA GLY A 94 18.42 -16.64 -3.40
C GLY A 94 19.19 -16.65 -2.08
N ASP A 95 18.82 -17.56 -1.20
CA ASP A 95 19.45 -18.01 0.04
C ASP A 95 19.90 -16.90 1.02
N ILE A 96 19.07 -15.85 1.18
CA ILE A 96 19.28 -14.83 2.21
C ILE A 96 18.43 -15.08 3.44
N THR A 97 18.97 -14.73 4.61
CA THR A 97 18.23 -14.77 5.88
C THR A 97 17.18 -13.66 5.96
N VAL A 98 16.21 -13.84 6.86
CA VAL A 98 15.20 -12.80 7.18
C VAL A 98 15.87 -11.51 7.60
N GLN A 99 16.88 -11.57 8.48
CA GLN A 99 17.61 -10.39 8.94
C GLN A 99 18.31 -9.67 7.79
N GLU A 100 18.93 -10.40 6.86
CA GLU A 100 19.56 -9.80 5.67
C GLU A 100 18.54 -9.16 4.74
N LEU A 101 17.37 -9.78 4.55
CA LEU A 101 16.28 -9.17 3.79
C LEU A 101 15.85 -7.84 4.43
N VAL A 102 15.54 -7.85 5.74
CA VAL A 102 15.07 -6.67 6.46
C VAL A 102 16.14 -5.57 6.46
N SER A 103 17.42 -5.95 6.57
CA SER A 103 18.56 -5.02 6.51
C SER A 103 18.64 -4.24 5.18
N ARG A 104 18.11 -4.79 4.08
CA ARG A 104 18.04 -4.06 2.79
C ARG A 104 17.17 -2.83 2.84
N GLY A 105 16.21 -2.76 3.76
CA GLY A 105 15.43 -1.56 4.04
C GLY A 105 16.30 -0.35 4.46
N ARG A 106 17.50 -0.59 4.99
CA ARG A 106 18.42 0.47 5.40
C ARG A 106 19.24 1.07 4.25
N TYR A 107 19.22 0.47 3.06
CA TYR A 107 19.99 0.94 1.90
C TYR A 107 19.85 2.44 1.59
N PRO A 108 18.66 3.08 1.68
CA PRO A 108 18.53 4.52 1.43
C PRO A 108 19.29 5.39 2.43
N HIS A 109 19.52 4.89 3.65
CA HIS A 109 20.22 5.61 4.74
C HIS A 109 21.74 5.45 4.70
N GLN A 110 22.24 4.51 3.88
CA GLN A 110 23.68 4.24 3.79
C GLN A 110 24.35 5.18 2.77
N PRO A 111 25.33 6.00 3.17
CA PRO A 111 26.22 6.69 2.25
C PRO A 111 27.12 5.69 1.48
N LEU A 112 27.65 6.11 0.32
CA LEU A 112 28.41 5.24 -0.62
C LEU A 112 29.62 4.53 0.01
N PHE A 113 30.19 5.03 1.13
CA PHE A 113 31.42 4.51 1.75
C PHE A 113 31.29 4.32 3.28
N THR A 114 30.07 4.22 3.81
CA THR A 114 29.90 4.15 5.27
C THR A 114 29.64 2.72 5.71
N ARG A 115 30.29 2.33 6.84
CA ARG A 115 30.02 1.07 7.51
C ARG A 115 28.60 1.05 8.09
N TRP A 116 28.04 -0.12 8.21
CA TRP A 116 26.83 -0.42 8.96
C TRP A 116 26.89 0.21 10.37
N ARG A 117 25.84 0.87 10.81
CA ARG A 117 25.78 1.63 12.05
C ARG A 117 24.89 0.93 13.07
N LYS A 118 25.06 1.24 14.33
CA LYS A 118 24.22 0.73 15.41
C LYS A 118 22.73 1.11 15.22
N GLU A 119 22.45 2.30 14.72
CA GLU A 119 21.11 2.78 14.40
C GLU A 119 20.43 1.90 13.32
N ASP A 120 21.20 1.32 12.41
CA ASP A 120 20.69 0.41 11.39
C ASP A 120 20.28 -0.92 12.02
N ASP A 121 21.08 -1.47 12.95
CA ASP A 121 20.71 -2.67 13.73
C ASP A 121 19.45 -2.44 14.56
N GLU A 122 19.34 -1.29 15.20
CA GLU A 122 18.17 -0.92 16.00
C GLU A 122 16.91 -0.80 15.13
N ALA A 123 17.00 -0.18 13.94
CA ALA A 123 15.89 -0.08 13.00
C ALA A 123 15.44 -1.45 12.49
N VAL A 124 16.38 -2.33 12.12
CA VAL A 124 16.11 -3.71 11.69
C VAL A 124 15.42 -4.50 12.81
N ASN A 125 15.95 -4.42 14.05
CA ASN A 125 15.37 -5.12 15.19
C ASN A 125 13.95 -4.61 15.52
N ARG A 126 13.72 -3.29 15.52
CA ARG A 126 12.39 -2.71 15.72
C ARG A 126 11.40 -3.21 14.65
N ALA A 127 11.83 -3.24 13.38
CA ALA A 127 10.98 -3.70 12.29
C ALA A 127 10.62 -5.19 12.41
N MET A 128 11.58 -6.05 12.75
CA MET A 128 11.33 -7.48 12.97
C MET A 128 10.44 -7.72 14.20
N GLN A 129 10.62 -6.95 15.26
CA GLN A 129 9.79 -7.03 16.46
C GLN A 129 8.35 -6.59 16.15
N ALA A 130 8.16 -5.46 15.47
CA ALA A 130 6.85 -4.93 15.08
C ALA A 130 6.06 -5.92 14.21
N THR A 131 6.74 -6.72 13.40
CA THR A 131 6.11 -7.73 12.51
C THR A 131 6.05 -9.13 13.12
N GLY A 132 6.58 -9.33 14.36
CA GLY A 132 6.54 -10.61 15.05
C GLY A 132 7.37 -11.70 14.39
N ILE A 133 8.53 -11.36 13.79
CA ILE A 133 9.40 -12.30 13.07
C ILE A 133 10.82 -12.40 13.65
N THR A 134 11.06 -11.89 14.83
CA THR A 134 12.40 -11.84 15.46
C THR A 134 13.00 -13.24 15.57
N ASP A 135 12.20 -14.24 15.93
CA ASP A 135 12.66 -15.64 16.08
C ASP A 135 13.06 -16.29 14.75
N LEU A 136 12.64 -15.69 13.63
CA LEU A 136 12.94 -16.15 12.27
C LEU A 136 14.19 -15.47 11.67
N ALA A 137 14.85 -14.59 12.39
CA ALA A 137 15.92 -13.71 11.88
C ALA A 137 17.02 -14.47 11.09
N ARG A 138 17.40 -15.65 11.55
CA ARG A 138 18.46 -16.50 10.97
C ARG A 138 17.97 -17.52 9.94
N GLN A 139 16.65 -17.64 9.75
CA GLN A 139 16.09 -18.57 8.76
C GLN A 139 16.23 -18.00 7.35
N SER A 140 16.41 -18.89 6.37
CA SER A 140 16.34 -18.51 4.95
C SER A 140 14.92 -18.09 4.60
N VAL A 141 14.78 -17.00 3.87
CA VAL A 141 13.47 -16.48 3.40
C VAL A 141 12.71 -17.49 2.55
N ASP A 142 13.43 -18.36 1.84
CA ASP A 142 12.82 -19.38 0.97
C ASP A 142 12.14 -20.50 1.77
N THR A 143 12.52 -20.71 3.05
CA THR A 143 11.93 -21.74 3.92
C THR A 143 10.69 -21.25 4.67
N LEU A 144 10.36 -19.96 4.56
CA LEU A 144 9.23 -19.36 5.28
C LEU A 144 7.88 -19.73 4.66
N SER A 145 6.84 -19.81 5.50
CA SER A 145 5.46 -19.83 5.03
C SER A 145 5.12 -18.52 4.28
N GLY A 146 4.04 -18.53 3.49
CA GLY A 146 3.59 -17.32 2.76
C GLY A 146 3.38 -16.12 3.69
N GLY A 147 2.72 -16.33 4.84
CA GLY A 147 2.47 -15.27 5.82
C GLY A 147 3.75 -14.77 6.50
N GLN A 148 4.67 -15.67 6.88
CA GLN A 148 5.97 -15.28 7.44
C GLN A 148 6.82 -14.51 6.44
N ARG A 149 6.82 -14.95 5.18
CA ARG A 149 7.52 -14.26 4.08
C ARG A 149 6.95 -12.85 3.87
N GLN A 150 5.63 -12.70 3.87
CA GLN A 150 4.98 -11.39 3.73
C GLN A 150 5.33 -10.44 4.89
N ARG A 151 5.33 -10.96 6.14
CA ARG A 151 5.77 -10.18 7.30
C ARG A 151 7.24 -9.77 7.19
N ALA A 152 8.12 -10.61 6.65
CA ALA A 152 9.53 -10.26 6.41
C ALA A 152 9.69 -9.12 5.39
N TRP A 153 8.90 -9.13 4.30
CA TRP A 153 8.89 -8.03 3.35
C TRP A 153 8.37 -6.72 3.95
N ILE A 154 7.32 -6.80 4.79
CA ILE A 154 6.82 -5.62 5.51
C ILE A 154 7.85 -5.10 6.51
N ALA A 155 8.55 -6.00 7.23
CA ALA A 155 9.65 -5.61 8.11
C ALA A 155 10.75 -4.88 7.34
N MET A 156 11.09 -5.31 6.11
CA MET A 156 12.04 -4.60 5.27
C MET A 156 11.56 -3.18 4.94
N VAL A 157 10.27 -3.01 4.62
CA VAL A 157 9.70 -1.67 4.36
C VAL A 157 9.68 -0.82 5.63
N LEU A 158 9.36 -1.40 6.79
CA LEU A 158 9.40 -0.70 8.09
C LEU A 158 10.82 -0.29 8.49
N ALA A 159 11.82 -1.16 8.24
CA ALA A 159 13.22 -0.83 8.50
C ALA A 159 13.72 0.36 7.69
N GLN A 160 13.04 0.73 6.62
CA GLN A 160 13.31 1.93 5.83
C GLN A 160 12.94 3.22 6.58
N GLU A 161 12.11 3.15 7.65
CA GLU A 161 11.68 4.28 8.49
C GLU A 161 11.09 5.44 7.67
N THR A 162 10.22 5.12 6.73
CA THR A 162 9.49 6.10 5.92
C THR A 162 8.14 6.43 6.57
N SER A 163 7.65 7.65 6.36
CA SER A 163 6.33 8.07 6.86
C SER A 163 5.17 7.67 5.94
N ILE A 164 5.47 7.32 4.68
CA ILE A 164 4.50 6.89 3.66
C ILE A 164 4.85 5.46 3.23
N MET A 165 3.87 4.56 3.24
CA MET A 165 4.02 3.19 2.77
C MET A 165 2.98 2.88 1.70
N LEU A 166 3.44 2.40 0.56
CA LEU A 166 2.63 1.97 -0.57
C LEU A 166 2.72 0.46 -0.72
N LEU A 167 1.57 -0.24 -0.71
CA LEU A 167 1.50 -1.69 -0.65
C LEU A 167 0.66 -2.22 -1.83
N ASP A 168 1.31 -2.88 -2.79
CA ASP A 168 0.63 -3.44 -3.97
C ASP A 168 0.17 -4.87 -3.67
N GLU A 169 -1.12 -5.06 -3.36
CA GLU A 169 -1.76 -6.33 -3.04
C GLU A 169 -1.07 -7.11 -1.90
N PRO A 170 -0.91 -6.52 -0.70
CA PRO A 170 -0.13 -7.14 0.38
C PRO A 170 -0.76 -8.42 0.94
N THR A 171 -2.04 -8.69 0.70
CA THR A 171 -2.78 -9.86 1.21
C THR A 171 -2.90 -10.99 0.19
N THR A 172 -2.42 -10.82 -1.04
CA THR A 172 -2.50 -11.84 -2.08
C THR A 172 -1.65 -13.06 -1.72
N TRP A 173 -2.16 -14.27 -2.00
CA TRP A 173 -1.57 -15.58 -1.68
C TRP A 173 -1.52 -15.94 -0.18
N LEU A 174 -2.14 -15.15 0.70
CA LEU A 174 -2.29 -15.47 2.12
C LEU A 174 -3.64 -16.15 2.37
N ASP A 175 -3.66 -17.11 3.31
CA ASP A 175 -4.92 -17.58 3.86
C ASP A 175 -5.60 -16.51 4.71
N ILE A 176 -6.86 -16.71 5.05
CA ILE A 176 -7.70 -15.70 5.71
C ILE A 176 -7.13 -15.26 7.06
N SER A 177 -6.53 -16.16 7.84
CA SER A 177 -5.95 -15.82 9.15
C SER A 177 -4.77 -14.88 9.00
N HIS A 178 -3.85 -15.18 8.08
CA HIS A 178 -2.69 -14.35 7.80
C HIS A 178 -3.05 -13.01 7.14
N GLN A 179 -4.13 -12.97 6.33
CA GLN A 179 -4.65 -11.69 5.80
C GLN A 179 -5.13 -10.76 6.92
N ILE A 180 -5.90 -11.32 7.88
CA ILE A 180 -6.41 -10.57 9.03
C ILE A 180 -5.26 -10.07 9.88
N ASP A 181 -4.34 -10.95 10.29
CA ASP A 181 -3.16 -10.59 11.08
C ASP A 181 -2.36 -9.44 10.44
N LEU A 182 -2.21 -9.49 9.12
CA LEU A 182 -1.49 -8.47 8.38
C LEU A 182 -2.23 -7.14 8.36
N LEU A 183 -3.54 -7.14 8.10
CA LEU A 183 -4.35 -5.92 8.07
C LEU A 183 -4.48 -5.30 9.46
N GLU A 184 -4.53 -6.11 10.53
CA GLU A 184 -4.46 -5.64 11.91
C GLU A 184 -3.12 -4.95 12.18
N LEU A 185 -2.00 -5.57 11.81
CA LEU A 185 -0.66 -4.96 11.92
C LEU A 185 -0.60 -3.60 11.20
N LEU A 186 -1.06 -3.53 9.94
CA LEU A 186 -1.06 -2.29 9.17
C LEU A 186 -1.96 -1.23 9.81
N SER A 187 -3.14 -1.62 10.30
CA SER A 187 -4.05 -0.73 11.00
C SER A 187 -3.47 -0.20 12.32
N GLU A 188 -2.75 -1.04 13.06
CA GLU A 188 -2.06 -0.65 14.28
C GLU A 188 -0.92 0.33 13.99
N LEU A 189 -0.08 0.07 12.99
CA LEU A 189 0.96 0.98 12.55
C LEU A 189 0.40 2.36 12.16
N ASN A 190 -0.73 2.39 11.45
CA ASN A 190 -1.40 3.64 11.11
C ASN A 190 -1.90 4.37 12.36
N ARG A 191 -2.65 3.67 13.24
CA ARG A 191 -3.30 4.30 14.41
C ARG A 191 -2.31 4.70 15.51
N ALA A 192 -1.34 3.83 15.81
CA ALA A 192 -0.41 4.05 16.93
C ALA A 192 0.79 4.91 16.54
N GLN A 193 1.23 4.84 15.30
CA GLN A 193 2.47 5.49 14.85
C GLN A 193 2.25 6.57 13.78
N GLY A 194 1.01 6.78 13.32
CA GLY A 194 0.67 7.84 12.37
C GLY A 194 1.19 7.61 10.94
N TYR A 195 1.52 6.36 10.57
CA TYR A 195 1.93 6.07 9.19
C TYR A 195 0.83 6.42 8.19
N THR A 196 1.22 7.03 7.08
CA THR A 196 0.37 7.18 5.90
C THR A 196 0.48 5.90 5.07
N LEU A 197 -0.59 5.13 4.98
CA LEU A 197 -0.63 3.87 4.24
C LEU A 197 -1.52 3.98 3.01
N ALA A 198 -1.08 3.46 1.87
CA ALA A 198 -1.94 3.22 0.72
C ALA A 198 -1.75 1.78 0.22
N ALA A 199 -2.81 0.97 0.28
CA ALA A 199 -2.78 -0.43 -0.09
C ALA A 199 -3.80 -0.74 -1.18
N VAL A 200 -3.40 -1.48 -2.21
CA VAL A 200 -4.35 -2.11 -3.14
C VAL A 200 -4.93 -3.34 -2.45
N LEU A 201 -6.25 -3.35 -2.24
CA LEU A 201 -6.96 -4.46 -1.63
C LEU A 201 -8.02 -5.02 -2.58
N HIS A 202 -8.17 -6.35 -2.59
CA HIS A 202 -9.18 -7.04 -3.41
C HIS A 202 -10.46 -7.33 -2.65
N ASP A 203 -10.37 -7.60 -1.35
CA ASP A 203 -11.53 -7.85 -0.50
C ASP A 203 -12.12 -6.52 -0.02
N LEU A 204 -13.34 -6.25 -0.49
CA LEU A 204 -14.06 -5.01 -0.19
C LEU A 204 -14.43 -4.89 1.29
N ASN A 205 -14.80 -6.02 1.93
CA ASN A 205 -15.16 -6.01 3.34
C ASN A 205 -13.94 -5.77 4.23
N GLN A 206 -12.80 -6.38 3.89
CA GLN A 206 -11.54 -6.07 4.54
C GLN A 206 -11.13 -4.60 4.33
N ALA A 207 -11.28 -4.06 3.12
CA ALA A 207 -11.01 -2.66 2.86
C ALA A 207 -11.89 -1.74 3.70
N CYS A 208 -13.19 -2.01 3.79
CA CYS A 208 -14.11 -1.24 4.63
C CYS A 208 -13.79 -1.34 6.14
N ARG A 209 -13.31 -2.50 6.59
CA ARG A 209 -13.06 -2.78 8.00
C ARG A 209 -11.78 -2.10 8.52
N TYR A 210 -10.72 -2.10 7.72
CA TYR A 210 -9.39 -1.69 8.18
C TYR A 210 -8.97 -0.32 7.68
N ALA A 211 -9.43 0.11 6.49
CA ALA A 211 -9.05 1.40 5.96
C ALA A 211 -9.90 2.54 6.55
N THR A 212 -9.27 3.69 6.75
CA THR A 212 -9.93 4.93 7.16
C THR A 212 -10.35 5.78 5.98
N HIS A 213 -9.79 5.50 4.80
CA HIS A 213 -10.09 6.17 3.53
C HIS A 213 -10.13 5.15 2.39
N LEU A 214 -11.07 5.30 1.48
CA LEU A 214 -11.15 4.49 0.26
C LEU A 214 -10.95 5.35 -0.98
N ILE A 215 -10.27 4.80 -1.98
CA ILE A 215 -10.23 5.33 -3.35
C ILE A 215 -10.76 4.23 -4.26
N ALA A 216 -11.92 4.46 -4.85
CA ALA A 216 -12.58 3.50 -5.72
C ALA A 216 -12.31 3.82 -7.19
N LEU A 217 -11.65 2.90 -7.90
CA LEU A 217 -11.33 3.02 -9.31
C LEU A 217 -12.22 2.11 -10.16
N ARG A 218 -12.64 2.64 -11.32
CA ARG A 218 -13.24 1.87 -12.41
C ARG A 218 -12.82 2.46 -13.75
N ASP A 219 -12.46 1.59 -14.69
CA ASP A 219 -12.14 1.95 -16.09
C ASP A 219 -11.14 3.13 -16.22
N GLY A 220 -10.16 3.22 -15.30
CA GLY A 220 -9.15 4.27 -15.27
C GLY A 220 -9.58 5.58 -14.61
N GLU A 221 -10.76 5.64 -13.99
CA GLU A 221 -11.29 6.82 -13.31
C GLU A 221 -11.48 6.58 -11.82
N ILE A 222 -11.34 7.62 -11.00
CA ILE A 222 -11.78 7.60 -9.60
C ILE A 222 -13.28 7.89 -9.58
N VAL A 223 -14.07 6.88 -9.20
CA VAL A 223 -15.53 6.98 -9.15
C VAL A 223 -16.07 7.45 -7.81
N ALA A 224 -15.28 7.26 -6.74
CA ALA A 224 -15.55 7.77 -5.40
C ALA A 224 -14.28 7.76 -4.56
N GLN A 225 -14.19 8.67 -3.58
CA GLN A 225 -13.17 8.67 -2.54
C GLN A 225 -13.74 9.29 -1.26
N GLY A 226 -13.32 8.77 -0.10
CA GLY A 226 -13.79 9.22 1.21
C GLY A 226 -13.75 8.11 2.25
N ALA A 227 -14.31 8.38 3.44
CA ALA A 227 -14.42 7.37 4.48
C ALA A 227 -15.36 6.23 4.06
N PRO A 228 -15.08 4.96 4.43
CA PRO A 228 -15.92 3.83 4.03
C PRO A 228 -17.40 4.05 4.33
N LYS A 229 -17.75 4.57 5.50
CA LYS A 229 -19.13 4.84 5.92
C LYS A 229 -19.86 5.89 5.07
N GLU A 230 -19.11 6.78 4.45
CA GLU A 230 -19.68 7.88 3.64
C GLU A 230 -19.92 7.49 2.19
N ILE A 231 -19.03 6.64 1.64
CA ILE A 231 -19.06 6.39 0.20
C ILE A 231 -19.58 5.00 -0.19
N VAL A 232 -19.53 4.00 0.72
CA VAL A 232 -19.93 2.63 0.39
C VAL A 232 -21.45 2.50 0.41
N THR A 233 -22.05 2.50 -0.78
CA THR A 233 -23.49 2.33 -0.99
C THR A 233 -23.77 1.22 -2.01
N PRO A 234 -24.99 0.62 -2.06
CA PRO A 234 -25.34 -0.35 -3.08
C PRO A 234 -25.13 0.16 -4.50
N GLU A 235 -25.41 1.46 -4.75
CA GLU A 235 -25.25 2.11 -6.05
C GLU A 235 -23.77 2.20 -6.45
N LEU A 236 -22.88 2.57 -5.50
CA LEU A 236 -21.46 2.60 -5.75
C LEU A 236 -20.91 1.21 -6.06
N ILE A 237 -21.30 0.18 -5.30
CA ILE A 237 -20.89 -1.20 -5.54
C ILE A 237 -21.40 -1.71 -6.90
N ALA A 238 -22.64 -1.42 -7.24
CA ALA A 238 -23.18 -1.73 -8.56
C ALA A 238 -22.41 -1.01 -9.67
N ARG A 239 -22.06 0.27 -9.46
CA ARG A 239 -21.28 1.05 -10.40
C ARG A 239 -19.86 0.50 -10.58
N ILE A 240 -19.16 0.08 -9.52
CA ILE A 240 -17.78 -0.40 -9.59
C ILE A 240 -17.72 -1.84 -10.13
N TYR A 241 -18.52 -2.74 -9.55
CA TYR A 241 -18.38 -4.19 -9.76
C TYR A 241 -19.51 -4.81 -10.61
N GLY A 242 -20.56 -4.05 -10.94
CA GLY A 242 -21.75 -4.59 -11.58
C GLY A 242 -22.52 -5.59 -10.70
N LEU A 243 -22.41 -5.45 -9.37
CA LEU A 243 -22.93 -6.39 -8.39
C LEU A 243 -24.08 -5.76 -7.58
N ARG A 244 -25.21 -6.44 -7.51
CA ARG A 244 -26.29 -6.09 -6.59
C ARG A 244 -25.91 -6.54 -5.17
N CYS A 245 -26.08 -5.67 -4.21
CA CYS A 245 -25.76 -5.96 -2.82
C CYS A 245 -26.70 -5.21 -1.86
N MET A 246 -26.69 -5.61 -0.61
CA MET A 246 -27.14 -4.83 0.52
C MET A 246 -25.93 -4.44 1.37
N ILE A 247 -26.01 -3.31 2.04
CA ILE A 247 -25.01 -2.86 3.00
C ILE A 247 -25.61 -3.00 4.39
N ILE A 248 -24.88 -3.65 5.27
CA ILE A 248 -25.21 -3.76 6.68
C ILE A 248 -24.02 -3.30 7.51
N ASP A 249 -24.21 -3.02 8.79
CA ASP A 249 -23.09 -2.74 9.69
C ASP A 249 -22.35 -4.04 10.04
N ASP A 250 -21.01 -4.02 9.95
CA ASP A 250 -20.17 -5.09 10.49
C ASP A 250 -20.38 -5.13 12.02
N PRO A 251 -20.85 -6.25 12.58
CA PRO A 251 -21.19 -6.34 14.01
C PRO A 251 -19.98 -6.19 14.94
N VAL A 252 -18.75 -6.31 14.40
CA VAL A 252 -17.51 -6.20 15.18
C VAL A 252 -16.91 -4.80 15.05
N ALA A 253 -16.76 -4.31 13.80
CA ALA A 253 -16.08 -3.04 13.53
C ALA A 253 -17.07 -1.86 13.36
N GLY A 254 -18.36 -2.12 13.16
CA GLY A 254 -19.36 -1.10 12.87
C GLY A 254 -19.12 -0.35 11.55
N THR A 255 -18.34 -0.95 10.66
CA THR A 255 -18.05 -0.43 9.31
C THR A 255 -19.00 -1.05 8.30
N PRO A 256 -19.14 -0.51 7.06
CA PRO A 256 -19.97 -1.12 6.05
C PRO A 256 -19.54 -2.55 5.72
N LEU A 257 -20.48 -3.48 5.74
CA LEU A 257 -20.30 -4.86 5.28
C LEU A 257 -21.17 -5.08 4.03
N VAL A 258 -20.51 -5.38 2.93
CA VAL A 258 -21.17 -5.62 1.64
C VAL A 258 -21.61 -7.07 1.54
N VAL A 259 -22.92 -7.28 1.45
CA VAL A 259 -23.54 -8.61 1.30
C VAL A 259 -24.09 -8.76 -0.12
N PRO A 260 -23.45 -9.59 -0.98
CA PRO A 260 -23.92 -9.78 -2.35
C PRO A 260 -25.29 -10.44 -2.41
N LEU A 261 -26.18 -9.93 -3.29
CA LEU A 261 -27.51 -10.49 -3.56
C LEU A 261 -27.56 -11.35 -4.83
N GLY A 262 -26.39 -11.59 -5.44
CA GLY A 262 -26.30 -12.26 -6.73
C GLY A 262 -26.43 -11.31 -7.91
N ARG A 263 -26.42 -11.87 -9.13
CA ARG A 263 -26.43 -11.11 -10.39
C ARG A 263 -27.82 -10.93 -10.99
N ARG A 264 -28.88 -11.41 -10.33
CA ARG A 264 -30.27 -11.32 -10.84
C ARG A 264 -31.12 -10.42 -9.97
#